data_506c7ee0daa23909efa6133aa90a75e2
#
_entry.id   506c7ee0daa23909efa6133aa90a75e2
#
_cell.length_a   1.000
_cell.length_b   1.000
_cell.length_c   1.000
_cell.angle_alpha   90.00
_cell.angle_beta   90.00
_cell.angle_gamma   90.00
#
_symmetry.space_group_name_H-M   'P 1'
#
loop_
_entity.id
_entity.type
_entity.pdbx_description
1 polymer ?
#
loop_
_entity_poly.entity_id
_entity_poly.type
_entity_poly.pdbx_seq_one_letter_code
_entity_poly.pdbx_strand_id
1 'polypeptide(L)'
;MGLRILIVDDEKAVRAALGRLLATRKEWQVVGEAADGAEAIGLARELQPDIVIMDITMPEMNGLDATPEIKRALPAAEVLIFTQHDSTQMVQQAQSAGASGYLLKSQAHWLVTAVEAMGQHKPFFRGRNLPQRE
;
A
#
# COMPACT_ATOMS: atom_id res chain seq x y z
N MET A 1 -3.39 -16.48 -8.88
CA MET A 1 -4.54 -15.60 -8.72
C MET A 1 -4.18 -14.19 -9.09
N GLY A 2 -4.95 -13.59 -9.97
CA GLY A 2 -4.70 -12.24 -10.41
C GLY A 2 -5.03 -11.24 -9.33
N LEU A 3 -4.16 -10.24 -9.17
CA LEU A 3 -4.40 -9.14 -8.25
C LEU A 3 -4.42 -7.83 -9.02
N ARG A 4 -5.34 -6.97 -8.65
CA ARG A 4 -5.47 -5.62 -9.20
C ARG A 4 -4.89 -4.66 -8.17
N ILE A 5 -3.89 -3.89 -8.57
CA ILE A 5 -3.07 -3.11 -7.63
C ILE A 5 -3.13 -1.63 -8.01
N LEU A 6 -3.39 -0.78 -7.02
CA LEU A 6 -3.33 0.67 -7.15
C LEU A 6 -2.07 1.16 -6.43
N ILE A 7 -1.27 1.97 -7.10
CA ILE A 7 -0.04 2.52 -6.54
C ILE A 7 -0.25 4.00 -6.23
N VAL A 8 0.02 4.41 -4.99
CA VAL A 8 -0.18 5.79 -4.54
C VAL A 8 1.10 6.32 -3.95
N ASP A 9 1.70 7.30 -4.63
CA ASP A 9 2.93 7.95 -4.18
C ASP A 9 3.05 9.25 -4.98
N ASP A 10 3.48 10.34 -4.34
CA ASP A 10 3.58 11.60 -5.06
C ASP A 10 4.81 11.68 -5.96
N GLU A 11 5.74 10.74 -5.85
CA GLU A 11 6.93 10.70 -6.70
C GLU A 11 6.73 9.74 -7.87
N LYS A 12 6.74 10.27 -9.06
CA LYS A 12 6.54 9.47 -10.27
C LYS A 12 7.59 8.37 -10.41
N ALA A 13 8.84 8.68 -10.04
CA ALA A 13 9.92 7.69 -10.14
C ALA A 13 9.67 6.49 -9.23
N VAL A 14 9.10 6.73 -8.03
CA VAL A 14 8.75 5.64 -7.12
C VAL A 14 7.64 4.79 -7.72
N ARG A 15 6.60 5.42 -8.28
CA ARG A 15 5.52 4.67 -8.90
C ARG A 15 6.02 3.79 -10.04
N ALA A 16 6.94 4.32 -10.87
CA ALA A 16 7.51 3.57 -11.97
C ALA A 16 8.33 2.37 -11.47
N ALA A 17 9.13 2.58 -10.41
CA ALA A 17 9.92 1.50 -9.84
C ALA A 17 9.04 0.40 -9.26
N LEU A 18 7.96 0.78 -8.56
CA LEU A 18 7.02 -0.20 -8.02
C LEU A 18 6.35 -0.99 -9.16
N GLY A 19 5.96 -0.31 -10.21
CA GLY A 19 5.36 -0.99 -11.37
C GLY A 19 6.27 -2.05 -11.96
N ARG A 20 7.56 -1.75 -12.05
CA ARG A 20 8.52 -2.73 -12.57
C ARG A 20 8.68 -3.94 -11.65
N LEU A 21 8.71 -3.70 -10.34
CA LEU A 21 8.79 -4.82 -9.39
C LEU A 21 7.55 -5.71 -9.46
N LEU A 22 6.39 -5.10 -9.53
CA LEU A 22 5.13 -5.85 -9.56
C LEU A 22 4.93 -6.58 -10.88
N ALA A 23 5.49 -6.07 -11.97
CA ALA A 23 5.39 -6.70 -13.28
C ALA A 23 6.13 -8.02 -13.36
N THR A 24 6.96 -8.35 -12.37
CA THR A 24 7.61 -9.66 -12.32
C THR A 24 6.61 -10.80 -12.10
N ARG A 25 5.38 -10.48 -11.65
CA ARG A 25 4.31 -11.46 -11.54
C ARG A 25 3.31 -11.21 -12.66
N LYS A 26 3.21 -12.14 -13.59
CA LYS A 26 2.41 -11.96 -14.80
C LYS A 26 0.93 -11.81 -14.52
N GLU A 27 0.45 -12.46 -13.47
CA GLU A 27 -0.96 -12.42 -13.13
C GLU A 27 -1.38 -11.17 -12.36
N TRP A 28 -0.42 -10.32 -11.96
CA TRP A 28 -0.72 -9.08 -11.26
C TRP A 28 -0.83 -7.93 -12.24
N GLN A 29 -1.77 -7.04 -11.97
CA GLN A 29 -2.03 -5.90 -12.85
C GLN A 29 -2.05 -4.61 -12.04
N VAL A 30 -1.21 -3.64 -12.42
CA VAL A 30 -1.30 -2.29 -11.87
C VAL A 30 -2.41 -1.58 -12.63
N VAL A 31 -3.53 -1.34 -11.95
CA VAL A 31 -4.73 -0.79 -12.60
C VAL A 31 -4.77 0.72 -12.57
N GLY A 32 -3.93 1.36 -11.76
CA GLY A 32 -3.90 2.81 -11.73
C GLY A 32 -2.80 3.33 -10.82
N GLU A 33 -2.56 4.64 -10.90
CA GLU A 33 -1.59 5.35 -10.09
C GLU A 33 -2.22 6.64 -9.60
N ALA A 34 -1.91 7.02 -8.37
CA ALA A 34 -2.38 8.26 -7.79
C ALA A 34 -1.20 8.99 -7.13
N ALA A 35 -1.25 10.31 -7.11
CA ALA A 35 -0.19 11.14 -6.56
C ALA A 35 -0.52 11.69 -5.17
N ASP A 36 -1.75 11.54 -4.70
CA ASP A 36 -2.14 11.98 -3.37
C ASP A 36 -3.32 11.16 -2.87
N GLY A 37 -3.68 11.39 -1.60
CA GLY A 37 -4.71 10.59 -0.97
C GLY A 37 -6.11 10.82 -1.54
N ALA A 38 -6.42 12.04 -1.93
CA ALA A 38 -7.74 12.35 -2.48
C ALA A 38 -7.94 11.65 -3.82
N GLU A 39 -6.92 11.69 -4.69
CA GLU A 39 -6.96 10.98 -5.95
C GLU A 39 -7.06 9.47 -5.73
N ALA A 40 -6.34 8.97 -4.72
CA ALA A 40 -6.37 7.55 -4.39
C ALA A 40 -7.77 7.08 -4.01
N ILE A 41 -8.48 7.87 -3.21
CA ILE A 41 -9.84 7.50 -2.81
C ILE A 41 -10.75 7.41 -4.03
N GLY A 42 -10.69 8.40 -4.92
CA GLY A 42 -11.51 8.39 -6.13
C GLY A 42 -11.20 7.21 -7.03
N LEU A 43 -9.90 6.94 -7.26
CA LEU A 43 -9.50 5.83 -8.12
C LEU A 43 -9.83 4.47 -7.48
N ALA A 44 -9.72 4.37 -6.16
CA ALA A 44 -10.07 3.12 -5.48
C ALA A 44 -11.54 2.79 -5.71
N ARG A 45 -12.42 3.80 -5.59
CA ARG A 45 -13.85 3.57 -5.84
C ARG A 45 -14.13 3.17 -7.28
N GLU A 46 -13.43 3.81 -8.21
CA GLU A 46 -13.64 3.57 -9.63
C GLU A 46 -13.07 2.23 -10.07
N LEU A 47 -11.84 1.92 -9.67
CA LEU A 47 -11.10 0.77 -10.18
C LEU A 47 -11.26 -0.48 -9.32
N GLN A 48 -11.64 -0.32 -8.07
CA GLN A 48 -11.84 -1.41 -7.11
C GLN A 48 -10.65 -2.38 -7.05
N PRO A 49 -9.47 -1.86 -6.65
CA PRO A 49 -8.29 -2.71 -6.55
C PRO A 49 -8.39 -3.69 -5.40
N ASP A 50 -7.62 -4.76 -5.50
CA ASP A 50 -7.48 -5.72 -4.40
C ASP A 50 -6.46 -5.23 -3.38
N ILE A 51 -5.41 -4.56 -3.87
CA ILE A 51 -4.30 -4.07 -3.05
C ILE A 51 -4.08 -2.60 -3.38
N VAL A 52 -3.87 -1.79 -2.34
CA VAL A 52 -3.45 -0.40 -2.51
C VAL A 52 -2.08 -0.25 -1.83
N ILE A 53 -1.07 0.15 -2.59
CA ILE A 53 0.25 0.44 -2.04
C ILE A 53 0.33 1.96 -1.88
N MET A 54 0.51 2.43 -0.65
CA MET A 54 0.28 3.83 -0.31
C MET A 54 1.39 4.41 0.54
N ASP A 55 1.98 5.52 0.09
CA ASP A 55 2.89 6.29 0.93
C ASP A 55 2.11 7.10 1.96
N ILE A 56 2.78 7.49 3.03
CA ILE A 56 2.18 8.34 4.07
C ILE A 56 2.28 9.81 3.67
N THR A 57 3.48 10.27 3.35
CA THR A 57 3.71 11.70 3.12
C THR A 57 3.41 12.08 1.69
N MET A 58 2.31 12.76 1.50
CA MET A 58 1.85 13.22 0.19
C MET A 58 1.16 14.57 0.35
N PRO A 59 1.13 15.40 -0.70
CA PRO A 59 0.38 16.66 -0.64
C PRO A 59 -1.11 16.40 -0.51
N GLU A 60 -1.85 17.39 -0.09
CA GLU A 60 -3.29 17.40 0.08
C GLU A 60 -3.71 16.47 1.22
N MET A 61 -3.81 15.17 0.96
CA MET A 61 -4.25 14.21 1.96
C MET A 61 -3.22 13.09 2.05
N ASN A 62 -2.70 12.84 3.25
CA ASN A 62 -1.69 11.80 3.43
C ASN A 62 -2.31 10.41 3.44
N GLY A 63 -1.43 9.39 3.38
CA GLY A 63 -1.88 8.01 3.26
C GLY A 63 -2.61 7.48 4.48
N LEU A 64 -2.27 8.00 5.67
CA LEU A 64 -2.96 7.55 6.89
C LEU A 64 -4.39 8.06 6.94
N ASP A 65 -4.63 9.27 6.41
CA ASP A 65 -5.98 9.82 6.36
C ASP A 65 -6.80 9.19 5.24
N ALA A 66 -6.16 8.82 4.12
CA ALA A 66 -6.86 8.20 3.01
C ALA A 66 -7.26 6.76 3.29
N THR A 67 -6.48 6.04 4.10
CA THR A 67 -6.71 4.62 4.34
C THR A 67 -8.09 4.31 4.90
N PRO A 68 -8.58 4.99 5.95
CA PRO A 68 -9.92 4.67 6.46
C PRO A 68 -11.01 4.93 5.43
N GLU A 69 -10.84 5.95 4.59
CA GLU A 69 -11.83 6.23 3.54
C GLU A 69 -11.87 5.13 2.50
N ILE A 70 -10.71 4.64 2.11
CA ILE A 70 -10.61 3.54 1.15
C ILE A 70 -11.22 2.27 1.75
N LYS A 71 -10.90 1.97 3.01
CA LYS A 71 -11.43 0.78 3.67
C LYS A 71 -12.94 0.86 3.86
N ARG A 72 -13.47 2.07 4.08
CA ARG A 72 -14.92 2.23 4.19
C ARG A 72 -15.60 1.93 2.86
N ALA A 73 -15.01 2.38 1.75
CA ALA A 73 -15.55 2.16 0.42
C ALA A 73 -15.34 0.72 -0.06
N LEU A 74 -14.19 0.13 0.28
CA LEU A 74 -13.79 -1.19 -0.19
C LEU A 74 -13.26 -2.01 0.99
N PRO A 75 -14.15 -2.57 1.83
CA PRO A 75 -13.68 -3.26 3.04
C PRO A 75 -12.77 -4.45 2.77
N ALA A 76 -12.88 -5.07 1.59
CA ALA A 76 -12.04 -6.23 1.26
C ALA A 76 -10.68 -5.85 0.68
N ALA A 77 -10.49 -4.60 0.26
CA ALA A 77 -9.20 -4.18 -0.27
C ALA A 77 -8.17 -4.10 0.86
N GLU A 78 -6.95 -4.53 0.56
CA GLU A 78 -5.86 -4.49 1.53
C GLU A 78 -4.99 -3.28 1.25
N VAL A 79 -4.60 -2.56 2.30
CA VAL A 79 -3.75 -1.39 2.16
C VAL A 79 -2.38 -1.68 2.74
N LEU A 80 -1.35 -1.56 1.90
CA LEU A 80 0.04 -1.69 2.31
C LEU A 80 0.65 -0.29 2.34
N ILE A 81 1.03 0.16 3.52
CA ILE A 81 1.76 1.41 3.65
C ILE A 81 3.21 1.15 3.25
N PHE A 82 3.70 1.93 2.30
CA PHE A 82 5.07 1.80 1.78
C PHE A 82 5.74 3.16 1.89
N THR A 83 6.61 3.33 2.88
CA THR A 83 7.06 4.65 3.29
C THR A 83 8.50 4.63 3.77
N GLN A 84 9.12 5.80 3.83
CA GLN A 84 10.45 5.93 4.40
C GLN A 84 10.42 6.09 5.93
N HIS A 85 9.26 6.25 6.53
CA HIS A 85 9.13 6.50 7.97
C HIS A 85 9.28 5.20 8.77
N ASP A 86 10.39 5.08 9.47
CA ASP A 86 10.65 3.93 10.34
C ASP A 86 10.25 4.31 11.77
N SER A 87 8.94 4.22 12.04
CA SER A 87 8.36 4.71 13.27
C SER A 87 7.30 3.73 13.79
N THR A 88 7.51 3.24 15.00
CA THR A 88 6.53 2.37 15.66
C THR A 88 5.19 3.08 15.81
N GLN A 89 5.22 4.38 16.12
CA GLN A 89 3.99 5.15 16.26
C GLN A 89 3.22 5.20 14.95
N MET A 90 3.90 5.41 13.83
CA MET A 90 3.23 5.45 12.55
C MET A 90 2.68 4.09 12.14
N VAL A 91 3.38 3.01 12.50
CA VAL A 91 2.84 1.67 12.27
C VAL A 91 1.54 1.48 13.03
N GLN A 92 1.49 1.92 14.30
CA GLN A 92 0.28 1.81 15.10
C GLN A 92 -0.85 2.63 14.49
N GLN A 93 -0.54 3.84 14.01
CA GLN A 93 -1.54 4.68 13.35
C GLN A 93 -2.06 4.03 12.07
N ALA A 94 -1.16 3.41 11.31
CA ALA A 94 -1.56 2.72 10.08
C ALA A 94 -2.48 1.54 10.39
N GLN A 95 -2.14 0.76 11.41
CA GLN A 95 -2.99 -0.37 11.81
C GLN A 95 -4.36 0.12 12.27
N SER A 96 -4.40 1.19 13.05
CA SER A 96 -5.67 1.76 13.52
C SER A 96 -6.50 2.30 12.36
N ALA A 97 -5.85 2.79 11.31
CA ALA A 97 -6.54 3.30 10.13
C ALA A 97 -7.09 2.19 9.24
N GLY A 98 -6.68 0.95 9.45
CA GLY A 98 -7.16 -0.18 8.69
C GLY A 98 -6.15 -0.80 7.74
N ALA A 99 -4.90 -0.32 7.75
CA ALA A 99 -3.87 -0.93 6.91
C ALA A 99 -3.52 -2.31 7.45
N SER A 100 -3.25 -3.23 6.55
CA SER A 100 -2.85 -4.59 6.91
C SER A 100 -1.39 -4.87 6.59
N GLY A 101 -0.65 -3.86 6.12
CA GLY A 101 0.77 -4.00 5.89
C GLY A 101 1.51 -2.69 6.05
N TYR A 102 2.81 -2.81 6.36
CA TYR A 102 3.69 -1.65 6.51
C TYR A 102 5.09 -2.08 6.11
N LEU A 103 5.65 -1.41 5.12
CA LEU A 103 6.96 -1.77 4.58
C LEU A 103 7.76 -0.49 4.36
N LEU A 104 9.02 -0.52 4.73
CA LEU A 104 9.89 0.62 4.49
C LEU A 104 10.36 0.64 3.04
N LYS A 105 10.51 1.84 2.48
CA LYS A 105 11.03 1.98 1.11
C LYS A 105 12.42 1.37 0.97
N SER A 106 13.22 1.38 2.05
CA SER A 106 14.52 0.73 2.06
C SER A 106 14.42 -0.80 2.01
N GLN A 107 13.22 -1.35 2.18
CA GLN A 107 12.96 -2.79 2.18
C GLN A 107 12.16 -3.21 0.95
N ALA A 108 12.32 -2.48 -0.15
CA ALA A 108 11.54 -2.73 -1.37
C ALA A 108 11.70 -4.16 -1.90
N HIS A 109 12.81 -4.83 -1.55
CA HIS A 109 13.02 -6.23 -1.94
C HIS A 109 11.98 -7.18 -1.31
N TRP A 110 11.24 -6.72 -0.30
CA TRP A 110 10.16 -7.49 0.31
C TRP A 110 8.80 -7.20 -0.32
N LEU A 111 8.74 -6.28 -1.30
CA LEU A 111 7.45 -5.81 -1.81
C LEU A 111 6.61 -6.94 -2.41
N VAL A 112 7.19 -7.76 -3.25
CA VAL A 112 6.45 -8.85 -3.90
C VAL A 112 5.94 -9.83 -2.85
N THR A 113 6.78 -10.17 -1.86
CA THR A 113 6.39 -11.05 -0.77
C THR A 113 5.24 -10.46 0.04
N ALA A 114 5.30 -9.16 0.33
CA ALA A 114 4.26 -8.48 1.08
C ALA A 114 2.93 -8.50 0.33
N VAL A 115 2.95 -8.16 -0.96
CA VAL A 115 1.74 -8.13 -1.77
C VAL A 115 1.15 -9.53 -1.89
N GLU A 116 2.00 -10.54 -2.03
CA GLU A 116 1.52 -11.92 -2.11
C GLU A 116 0.81 -12.34 -0.83
N ALA A 117 1.38 -12.03 0.32
CA ALA A 117 0.75 -12.35 1.60
C ALA A 117 -0.59 -11.62 1.75
N MET A 118 -0.60 -10.34 1.43
CA MET A 118 -1.81 -9.53 1.58
C MET A 118 -2.90 -9.92 0.58
N GLY A 119 -2.50 -10.43 -0.59
CA GLY A 119 -3.46 -10.98 -1.54
C GLY A 119 -4.18 -12.19 -1.01
N GLN A 120 -3.63 -12.83 0.01
CA GLN A 120 -4.25 -13.94 0.74
C GLN A 120 -4.86 -13.46 2.05
N HIS A 121 -5.01 -12.17 2.23
CA HIS A 121 -5.55 -11.52 3.43
C HIS A 121 -4.72 -11.82 4.68
N LYS A 122 -3.40 -11.95 4.50
CA LYS A 122 -2.47 -12.11 5.62
C LYS A 122 -1.74 -10.79 5.83
N PRO A 123 -1.66 -10.29 7.07
CA PRO A 123 -0.96 -9.03 7.31
C PRO A 123 0.54 -9.17 7.08
N PHE A 124 1.18 -8.06 6.74
CA PHE A 124 2.61 -8.06 6.51
C PHE A 124 3.22 -6.77 7.08
N PHE A 125 3.90 -6.89 8.22
CA PHE A 125 4.54 -5.76 8.89
C PHE A 125 6.02 -6.06 9.06
N ARG A 126 6.86 -5.45 8.21
CA ARG A 126 8.30 -5.58 8.31
C ARG A 126 8.92 -4.20 8.38
N GLY A 127 9.80 -4.00 9.36
CA GLY A 127 10.51 -2.78 9.55
C GLY A 127 11.43 -2.95 10.74
N ARG A 128 12.39 -2.04 10.90
CA ARG A 128 13.17 -2.03 12.11
C ARG A 128 12.26 -1.72 13.29
N ASN A 129 12.54 -2.27 14.42
CA ASN A 129 11.78 -2.03 15.66
C ASN A 129 10.35 -2.56 15.63
N LEU A 130 10.01 -3.39 14.64
CA LEU A 130 8.67 -3.97 14.58
C LEU A 130 8.73 -5.44 14.98
N PRO A 131 7.77 -5.91 15.81
CA PRO A 131 7.72 -7.34 16.11
C PRO A 131 7.38 -8.13 14.85
N GLN A 132 7.99 -9.28 14.72
CA GLN A 132 7.64 -10.21 13.65
C GLN A 132 6.32 -10.87 13.98
N ARG A 133 5.42 -10.91 12.99
CA ARG A 133 4.15 -11.61 13.15
C ARG A 133 4.26 -12.97 12.46
N GLU A 134 3.86 -13.95 13.19
CA GLU A 134 3.90 -15.31 12.68
C GLU A 134 2.74 -15.62 11.76
#